data_89e2300372e982836a4f346bb6aa4edc
#
_entry.id   89e2300372e982836a4f346bb6aa4edc
#
_cell.length_a   1.000
_cell.length_b   1.000
_cell.length_c   1.000
_cell.angle_alpha   90.00
_cell.angle_beta   90.00
_cell.angle_gamma   90.00
#
_symmetry.space_group_name_H-M   'P 1'
#
loop_
_entity.id
_entity.type
_entity.pdbx_description
1 polymer ?
#
loop_
_entity_poly.entity_id
_entity_poly.type
_entity_poly.pdbx_seq_one_letter_code
_entity_poly.pdbx_strand_id
1 'polypeptide(L)'
;MNSGHPYLFHDEFYSFLNSIDEKVIPIINHDKQDNHNTNNNHYNRKTDYAKRNQSSSKKPNHAAATANQNWEEVRTMFKPTTIEKSNEEGIDKWMQDIRTSINKITSKKYEVQFQNIMNSLKKCMEMEGIDESQRNANIKLIANFIFNIASTNKFYAELYANLYGELTQSYSIFQEILQTFLSTYVSSVKEIHYIDPDVNYEGYCNYIKQNDVRKATALFITYLVKRKVIPVIRLLNIIVAFQDISKQYIEEENRVNEVDEITEILFLFLHEGKTIFQDCKGEWIWKFVILPNIETMSKYKKGDKKSLSTRTIFKYMDMISEIGD
;
A
#
# COMPACT_ATOMS: atom_id res chain seq x y z
N MET A 1 31.81 38.15 -6.15
CA MET A 1 31.72 37.00 -5.26
C MET A 1 30.28 36.96 -4.77
N ASN A 2 29.40 36.29 -5.46
CA ASN A 2 27.98 36.16 -5.08
C ASN A 2 27.83 34.84 -4.32
N SER A 3 27.59 34.95 -3.02
CA SER A 3 27.19 33.84 -2.16
C SER A 3 25.72 33.54 -2.44
N GLY A 4 25.44 32.62 -3.37
CA GLY A 4 24.11 32.11 -3.60
C GLY A 4 23.64 31.28 -2.42
N HIS A 5 22.53 31.69 -1.80
CA HIS A 5 21.89 30.97 -0.72
C HIS A 5 21.35 29.62 -1.18
N PRO A 6 21.63 28.51 -0.48
CA PRO A 6 21.15 27.16 -0.83
C PRO A 6 19.67 26.92 -0.51
N TYR A 7 18.92 27.93 -0.08
CA TYR A 7 17.52 27.80 0.38
C TYR A 7 16.45 28.06 -0.69
N LEU A 8 16.82 28.55 -1.88
CA LEU A 8 15.84 28.91 -2.93
C LEU A 8 15.03 27.72 -3.46
N PHE A 9 15.62 26.54 -3.49
CA PHE A 9 14.90 25.34 -3.96
C PHE A 9 13.89 24.79 -2.95
N HIS A 10 14.09 25.02 -1.67
CA HIS A 10 13.18 24.59 -0.61
C HIS A 10 11.88 25.41 -0.67
N ASP A 11 11.98 26.71 -0.84
CA ASP A 11 10.81 27.61 -0.90
C ASP A 11 10.02 27.43 -2.19
N GLU A 12 10.67 27.18 -3.33
CA GLU A 12 9.98 26.87 -4.59
C GLU A 12 9.24 25.53 -4.54
N PHE A 13 9.81 24.52 -3.86
CA PHE A 13 9.16 23.21 -3.70
C PHE A 13 7.92 23.31 -2.79
N TYR A 14 8.00 24.01 -1.67
CA TYR A 14 6.86 24.25 -0.80
C TYR A 14 5.85 25.23 -1.41
N SER A 15 6.27 26.20 -2.19
CA SER A 15 5.41 27.06 -2.96
C SER A 15 4.63 26.27 -4.02
N PHE A 16 5.27 25.32 -4.70
CA PHE A 16 4.63 24.41 -5.63
C PHE A 16 3.64 23.47 -4.92
N LEU A 17 3.99 22.92 -3.75
CA LEU A 17 3.07 22.08 -2.95
C LEU A 17 1.86 22.88 -2.44
N ASN A 18 2.05 24.15 -2.06
CA ASN A 18 0.98 25.03 -1.57
C ASN A 18 0.14 25.63 -2.70
N SER A 19 0.61 25.60 -3.95
CA SER A 19 -0.14 26.08 -5.13
C SER A 19 -1.15 25.06 -5.68
N ILE A 20 -1.13 23.83 -5.16
CA ILE A 20 -2.10 22.80 -5.51
C ILE A 20 -3.37 23.06 -4.67
N ASP A 21 -4.38 23.62 -5.34
CA ASP A 21 -5.68 23.99 -4.80
C ASP A 21 -6.30 22.82 -3.98
N GLU A 22 -6.75 23.09 -2.74
CA GLU A 22 -7.35 22.13 -1.78
C GLU A 22 -8.66 21.48 -2.28
N LYS A 23 -9.07 21.72 -3.52
CA LYS A 23 -10.39 21.35 -4.05
C LYS A 23 -10.49 20.03 -4.80
N VAL A 24 -9.44 19.21 -4.88
CA VAL A 24 -9.49 17.93 -5.62
C VAL A 24 -9.11 16.76 -4.74
N ILE A 25 -9.91 16.50 -3.73
CA ILE A 25 -9.97 15.18 -3.08
C ILE A 25 -11.35 14.59 -3.41
N PRO A 26 -11.46 13.57 -4.27
CA PRO A 26 -12.69 12.79 -4.29
C PRO A 26 -12.74 11.97 -3.00
N ILE A 27 -13.53 12.41 -2.07
CA ILE A 27 -13.97 11.61 -0.92
C ILE A 27 -14.70 10.40 -1.52
N ILE A 28 -14.10 9.23 -1.39
CA ILE A 28 -14.78 7.96 -1.68
C ILE A 28 -15.76 7.74 -0.52
N ASN A 29 -16.95 8.30 -0.65
CA ASN A 29 -18.08 7.95 0.20
C ASN A 29 -18.51 6.52 -0.18
N HIS A 30 -18.15 5.55 0.65
CA HIS A 30 -18.83 4.27 0.66
C HIS A 30 -20.22 4.50 1.22
N ASP A 31 -21.23 4.49 0.36
CA ASP A 31 -22.62 4.43 0.75
C ASP A 31 -22.84 3.20 1.64
N LYS A 32 -23.28 3.50 2.86
CA LYS A 32 -23.76 2.51 3.82
C LYS A 32 -25.08 1.95 3.29
N GLN A 33 -25.10 0.68 2.91
CA GLN A 33 -26.32 -0.11 2.96
C GLN A 33 -26.30 -0.91 4.26
N ASP A 34 -27.11 -0.44 5.18
CA ASP A 34 -27.46 -1.15 6.41
C ASP A 34 -28.21 -2.44 6.08
N ASN A 35 -27.63 -3.57 6.41
CA ASN A 35 -28.38 -4.80 6.61
C ASN A 35 -28.05 -5.34 8.00
N HIS A 36 -28.93 -5.00 8.95
CA HIS A 36 -29.05 -5.68 10.24
C HIS A 36 -29.31 -7.17 10.01
N ASN A 37 -28.40 -8.01 10.48
CA ASN A 37 -28.79 -9.31 10.98
C ASN A 37 -27.89 -9.71 12.14
N THR A 38 -28.49 -9.60 13.32
CA THR A 38 -27.99 -10.05 14.62
C THR A 38 -27.95 -11.58 14.64
N ASN A 39 -26.77 -12.16 14.87
CA ASN A 39 -26.66 -13.45 15.55
C ASN A 39 -25.39 -13.50 16.40
N ASN A 40 -25.63 -13.36 17.71
CA ASN A 40 -24.69 -13.65 18.78
C ASN A 40 -24.29 -15.13 18.77
N ASN A 41 -23.01 -15.42 18.68
CA ASN A 41 -22.46 -16.64 19.22
C ASN A 41 -21.12 -16.36 19.91
N HIS A 42 -21.19 -16.35 21.23
CA HIS A 42 -20.08 -16.41 22.16
C HIS A 42 -19.25 -17.69 21.93
N TYR A 43 -17.96 -17.56 21.65
CA TYR A 43 -17.00 -18.63 21.89
C TYR A 43 -15.95 -18.18 22.91
N ASN A 44 -16.17 -18.67 24.16
CA ASN A 44 -15.14 -18.71 25.18
C ASN A 44 -14.06 -19.73 24.79
N ARG A 45 -12.83 -19.32 24.65
CA ARG A 45 -11.66 -20.21 24.61
C ARG A 45 -10.84 -20.00 25.88
N LYS A 46 -11.03 -20.91 26.86
CA LYS A 46 -10.05 -21.12 27.92
C LYS A 46 -8.94 -22.03 27.41
N THR A 47 -7.72 -21.57 27.59
CA THR A 47 -6.50 -22.35 27.41
C THR A 47 -6.26 -23.15 28.67
N ASP A 48 -6.16 -24.48 28.55
CA ASP A 48 -5.55 -25.33 29.58
C ASP A 48 -4.47 -26.21 28.91
N TYR A 49 -3.25 -26.00 29.35
CA TYR A 49 -2.13 -26.90 29.14
C TYR A 49 -2.09 -27.91 30.30
N ALA A 50 -2.26 -29.18 30.02
CA ALA A 50 -1.81 -30.25 30.93
C ALA A 50 -1.49 -31.55 30.20
N LYS A 51 -0.24 -31.88 30.28
CA LYS A 51 0.52 -33.13 30.30
C LYS A 51 -0.15 -34.46 29.89
N ARG A 52 0.50 -34.98 28.89
CA ARG A 52 0.83 -36.33 28.44
C ARG A 52 0.89 -37.40 29.58
N ASN A 53 0.26 -38.58 29.33
CA ASN A 53 0.88 -39.87 29.56
C ASN A 53 0.27 -40.96 28.65
N GLN A 54 1.14 -41.87 28.21
CA GLN A 54 0.93 -42.97 27.30
C GLN A 54 0.15 -44.12 27.97
N SER A 55 -0.75 -44.76 27.25
CA SER A 55 -0.87 -46.21 27.26
C SER A 55 -1.70 -46.69 26.05
N SER A 56 -1.17 -47.72 25.42
CA SER A 56 -1.69 -48.44 24.29
C SER A 56 -2.94 -49.25 24.60
N SER A 57 -3.99 -49.15 23.78
CA SER A 57 -4.89 -50.29 23.51
C SER A 57 -5.69 -50.02 22.25
N LYS A 58 -5.60 -50.96 21.30
CA LYS A 58 -6.37 -51.03 20.08
C LYS A 58 -7.86 -51.17 20.37
N LYS A 59 -8.68 -50.29 19.81
CA LYS A 59 -10.14 -50.50 19.64
C LYS A 59 -10.61 -50.17 18.23
N PRO A 60 -11.67 -50.78 17.72
CA PRO A 60 -11.92 -50.96 16.32
C PRO A 60 -12.57 -49.78 15.60
N ASN A 61 -12.37 -49.71 14.31
CA ASN A 61 -12.75 -48.68 13.34
C ASN A 61 -14.29 -48.47 13.15
N HIS A 62 -15.00 -47.98 14.18
CA HIS A 62 -16.37 -47.50 13.95
C HIS A 62 -16.48 -45.95 13.81
N ALA A 63 -15.46 -45.20 14.23
CA ALA A 63 -15.49 -43.74 14.19
C ALA A 63 -15.26 -43.16 12.78
N ALA A 64 -14.60 -43.90 11.87
CA ALA A 64 -14.31 -43.41 10.53
C ALA A 64 -15.53 -43.45 9.59
N ALA A 65 -16.45 -44.40 9.81
CA ALA A 65 -17.66 -44.49 8.98
C ALA A 65 -18.68 -43.38 9.30
N THR A 66 -18.83 -43.04 10.59
CA THR A 66 -19.73 -41.95 11.02
C THR A 66 -19.21 -40.56 10.67
N ALA A 67 -17.90 -40.34 10.67
CA ALA A 67 -17.31 -39.06 10.25
C ALA A 67 -17.50 -38.81 8.75
N ASN A 68 -17.42 -39.85 7.90
CA ASN A 68 -17.67 -39.72 6.45
C ASN A 68 -19.15 -39.46 6.14
N GLN A 69 -20.09 -40.05 6.87
CA GLN A 69 -21.52 -39.78 6.67
C GLN A 69 -21.88 -38.34 7.05
N ASN A 70 -21.30 -37.77 8.13
CA ASN A 70 -21.50 -36.37 8.49
C ASN A 70 -20.91 -35.41 7.43
N TRP A 71 -19.82 -35.76 6.76
CA TRP A 71 -19.26 -34.90 5.70
C TRP A 71 -20.12 -34.92 4.42
N GLU A 72 -20.74 -36.04 4.08
CA GLU A 72 -21.67 -36.11 2.94
C GLU A 72 -22.94 -35.29 3.22
N GLU A 73 -23.50 -35.34 4.43
CA GLU A 73 -24.65 -34.52 4.83
C GLU A 73 -24.30 -33.02 4.83
N VAL A 74 -23.13 -32.64 5.32
CA VAL A 74 -22.64 -31.26 5.29
C VAL A 74 -22.44 -30.81 3.83
N ARG A 75 -21.89 -31.65 2.95
CA ARG A 75 -21.77 -31.33 1.51
C ARG A 75 -23.11 -31.13 0.81
N THR A 76 -24.14 -31.86 1.18
CA THR A 76 -25.49 -31.70 0.60
C THR A 76 -26.21 -30.45 1.12
N MET A 77 -25.83 -29.93 2.31
CA MET A 77 -26.33 -28.68 2.82
C MET A 77 -25.67 -27.44 2.17
N PHE A 78 -24.43 -27.57 1.72
CA PHE A 78 -23.80 -26.52 0.90
C PHE A 78 -24.22 -26.68 -0.55
N LYS A 79 -25.37 -26.07 -0.90
CA LYS A 79 -25.65 -25.83 -2.32
C LYS A 79 -24.44 -25.06 -2.88
N PRO A 80 -23.78 -25.55 -3.95
CA PRO A 80 -22.73 -24.74 -4.57
C PRO A 80 -23.39 -23.41 -4.91
N THR A 81 -22.82 -22.33 -4.39
CA THR A 81 -23.22 -20.98 -4.80
C THR A 81 -22.94 -20.93 -6.29
N THR A 82 -23.97 -21.14 -7.09
CA THR A 82 -23.92 -20.83 -8.52
C THR A 82 -23.70 -19.32 -8.54
N ILE A 83 -22.44 -18.91 -8.72
CA ILE A 83 -22.14 -17.55 -9.11
C ILE A 83 -22.81 -17.43 -10.48
N GLU A 84 -24.01 -16.89 -10.50
CA GLU A 84 -24.63 -16.43 -11.73
C GLU A 84 -23.60 -15.47 -12.32
N LYS A 85 -22.99 -15.86 -13.43
CA LYS A 85 -22.19 -14.95 -14.23
C LYS A 85 -23.19 -13.89 -14.65
N SER A 86 -23.18 -12.75 -13.97
CA SER A 86 -23.92 -11.60 -14.42
C SER A 86 -23.52 -11.39 -15.88
N ASN A 87 -24.52 -11.40 -16.77
CA ASN A 87 -24.34 -11.02 -18.17
C ASN A 87 -24.15 -9.49 -18.25
N GLU A 88 -23.33 -8.95 -17.36
CA GLU A 88 -22.94 -7.56 -17.40
C GLU A 88 -22.14 -7.34 -18.67
N GLU A 89 -22.69 -6.55 -19.55
CA GLU A 89 -21.98 -6.06 -20.73
C GLU A 89 -21.46 -4.65 -20.40
N GLY A 90 -20.32 -4.30 -20.99
CA GLY A 90 -19.75 -2.97 -20.83
C GLY A 90 -18.64 -2.86 -19.79
N ILE A 91 -18.55 -1.71 -19.13
CA ILE A 91 -17.41 -1.34 -18.30
C ILE A 91 -17.23 -2.27 -17.07
N ASP A 92 -18.32 -2.68 -16.42
CA ASP A 92 -18.27 -3.54 -15.24
C ASP A 92 -17.70 -4.92 -15.55
N LYS A 93 -18.06 -5.47 -16.72
CA LYS A 93 -17.47 -6.72 -17.22
C LYS A 93 -15.97 -6.57 -17.46
N TRP A 94 -15.54 -5.51 -18.11
CA TRP A 94 -14.10 -5.28 -18.36
C TRP A 94 -13.34 -5.08 -17.07
N MET A 95 -13.88 -4.35 -16.10
CA MET A 95 -13.28 -4.21 -14.78
C MET A 95 -13.17 -5.55 -14.05
N GLN A 96 -14.17 -6.42 -14.17
CA GLN A 96 -14.14 -7.77 -13.61
C GLN A 96 -13.11 -8.67 -14.31
N ASP A 97 -13.01 -8.62 -15.65
CA ASP A 97 -12.02 -9.36 -16.43
C ASP A 97 -10.58 -8.88 -16.08
N ILE A 98 -10.38 -7.58 -15.95
CA ILE A 98 -9.12 -6.96 -15.51
C ILE A 98 -8.78 -7.41 -14.08
N ARG A 99 -9.72 -7.34 -13.14
CA ARG A 99 -9.52 -7.82 -11.77
C ARG A 99 -9.11 -9.30 -11.75
N THR A 100 -9.77 -10.12 -12.55
CA THR A 100 -9.48 -11.55 -12.66
C THR A 100 -8.07 -11.78 -13.21
N SER A 101 -7.65 -10.99 -14.20
CA SER A 101 -6.32 -11.07 -14.80
C SER A 101 -5.24 -10.61 -13.84
N ILE A 102 -5.44 -9.49 -13.14
CA ILE A 102 -4.51 -9.00 -12.11
C ILE A 102 -4.34 -10.03 -10.99
N ASN A 103 -5.43 -10.65 -10.51
CA ASN A 103 -5.37 -11.66 -9.45
C ASN A 103 -4.68 -12.98 -9.89
N LYS A 104 -4.60 -13.24 -11.20
CA LYS A 104 -3.92 -14.41 -11.76
C LYS A 104 -2.49 -14.13 -12.22
N ILE A 105 -2.03 -12.88 -12.10
CA ILE A 105 -0.70 -12.48 -12.55
C ILE A 105 0.38 -13.16 -11.70
N THR A 106 1.33 -13.77 -12.36
CA THR A 106 2.53 -14.36 -11.75
C THR A 106 3.68 -14.20 -12.74
N SER A 107 4.93 -14.35 -12.32
CA SER A 107 6.07 -14.27 -13.24
C SER A 107 5.94 -15.21 -14.46
N LYS A 108 5.35 -16.41 -14.27
CA LYS A 108 5.14 -17.39 -15.36
C LYS A 108 3.97 -17.06 -16.27
N LYS A 109 2.96 -16.35 -15.79
CA LYS A 109 1.72 -16.05 -16.52
C LYS A 109 1.60 -14.56 -16.85
N TYR A 110 2.66 -13.81 -16.64
CA TYR A 110 2.64 -12.34 -16.75
C TYR A 110 2.14 -11.91 -18.12
N GLU A 111 2.78 -12.35 -19.17
CA GLU A 111 2.47 -11.95 -20.55
C GLU A 111 0.99 -12.26 -20.92
N VAL A 112 0.51 -13.45 -20.60
CA VAL A 112 -0.89 -13.84 -20.91
C VAL A 112 -1.87 -12.92 -20.16
N GLN A 113 -1.60 -12.61 -18.88
CA GLN A 113 -2.50 -11.76 -18.10
C GLN A 113 -2.38 -10.28 -18.53
N PHE A 114 -1.20 -9.81 -18.89
CA PHE A 114 -1.00 -8.49 -19.46
C PHE A 114 -1.80 -8.31 -20.76
N GLN A 115 -1.71 -9.26 -21.70
CA GLN A 115 -2.49 -9.22 -22.94
C GLN A 115 -4.00 -9.23 -22.69
N ASN A 116 -4.49 -9.98 -21.69
CA ASN A 116 -5.89 -9.96 -21.31
C ASN A 116 -6.34 -8.57 -20.81
N ILE A 117 -5.50 -7.90 -20.01
CA ILE A 117 -5.76 -6.54 -19.53
C ILE A 117 -5.78 -5.57 -20.71
N MET A 118 -4.77 -5.63 -21.58
CA MET A 118 -4.69 -4.78 -22.78
C MET A 118 -5.89 -4.96 -23.71
N ASN A 119 -6.36 -6.19 -23.89
CA ASN A 119 -7.55 -6.50 -24.69
C ASN A 119 -8.83 -5.88 -24.06
N SER A 120 -8.96 -5.89 -22.73
CA SER A 120 -10.09 -5.26 -22.05
C SER A 120 -10.04 -3.73 -22.18
N LEU A 121 -8.86 -3.13 -22.04
CA LEU A 121 -8.65 -1.69 -22.27
C LEU A 121 -8.97 -1.29 -23.71
N LYS A 122 -8.51 -2.07 -24.69
CA LYS A 122 -8.80 -1.84 -26.10
C LYS A 122 -10.29 -1.90 -26.40
N LYS A 123 -11.02 -2.88 -25.90
CA LYS A 123 -12.48 -2.96 -26.03
C LYS A 123 -13.19 -1.74 -25.43
N CYS A 124 -12.71 -1.23 -24.31
CA CYS A 124 -13.23 0.01 -23.74
C CYS A 124 -13.03 1.21 -24.66
N MET A 125 -11.86 1.30 -25.30
CA MET A 125 -11.52 2.38 -26.23
C MET A 125 -12.32 2.30 -27.53
N GLU A 126 -12.60 1.08 -28.02
CA GLU A 126 -13.29 0.80 -29.29
C GLU A 126 -14.82 0.67 -29.12
N MET A 127 -15.34 0.98 -27.92
CA MET A 127 -16.79 0.89 -27.67
C MET A 127 -17.58 1.83 -28.59
N GLU A 128 -18.52 1.26 -29.33
CA GLU A 128 -19.43 2.01 -30.19
C GLU A 128 -20.56 2.66 -29.40
N GLY A 129 -21.14 3.73 -29.94
CA GLY A 129 -22.33 4.37 -29.37
C GLY A 129 -22.07 5.31 -28.17
N ILE A 130 -20.81 5.56 -27.80
CA ILE A 130 -20.42 6.53 -26.77
C ILE A 130 -19.61 7.67 -27.39
N ASP A 131 -19.76 8.88 -26.82
CA ASP A 131 -18.94 10.02 -27.19
C ASP A 131 -17.51 9.92 -26.62
N GLU A 132 -16.63 10.81 -27.07
CA GLU A 132 -15.24 10.85 -26.63
C GLU A 132 -15.11 11.17 -25.12
N SER A 133 -15.98 12.02 -24.59
CA SER A 133 -15.99 12.38 -23.17
C SER A 133 -16.29 11.16 -22.30
N GLN A 134 -17.31 10.40 -22.66
CA GLN A 134 -17.68 9.15 -21.96
C GLN A 134 -16.58 8.10 -22.09
N ARG A 135 -15.95 7.99 -23.25
CA ARG A 135 -14.81 7.07 -23.46
C ARG A 135 -13.64 7.44 -22.55
N ASN A 136 -13.28 8.72 -22.45
CA ASN A 136 -12.24 9.20 -21.57
C ASN A 136 -12.58 8.98 -20.08
N ALA A 137 -13.83 9.17 -19.69
CA ALA A 137 -14.28 8.87 -18.34
C ALA A 137 -14.15 7.37 -18.01
N ASN A 138 -14.56 6.50 -18.92
CA ASN A 138 -14.48 5.05 -18.74
C ASN A 138 -13.04 4.56 -18.60
N ILE A 139 -12.13 5.02 -19.48
CA ILE A 139 -10.72 4.63 -19.40
C ILE A 139 -10.05 5.14 -18.12
N LYS A 140 -10.41 6.36 -17.69
CA LYS A 140 -9.94 6.92 -16.42
C LYS A 140 -10.43 6.12 -15.22
N LEU A 141 -11.69 5.67 -15.24
CA LEU A 141 -12.25 4.82 -14.19
C LEU A 141 -11.48 3.49 -14.09
N ILE A 142 -11.26 2.80 -15.23
CA ILE A 142 -10.48 1.56 -15.28
C ILE A 142 -9.04 1.79 -14.83
N ALA A 143 -8.41 2.88 -15.27
CA ALA A 143 -7.03 3.17 -14.89
C ALA A 143 -6.88 3.44 -13.38
N ASN A 144 -7.81 4.17 -12.76
CA ASN A 144 -7.86 4.34 -11.31
C ASN A 144 -8.09 3.02 -10.58
N PHE A 145 -8.96 2.16 -11.11
CA PHE A 145 -9.22 0.84 -10.56
C PHE A 145 -7.94 -0.03 -10.55
N ILE A 146 -7.21 -0.08 -11.67
CA ILE A 146 -5.94 -0.80 -11.77
C ILE A 146 -4.90 -0.20 -10.80
N PHE A 147 -4.81 1.14 -10.75
CA PHE A 147 -3.90 1.83 -9.85
C PHE A 147 -4.16 1.45 -8.38
N ASN A 148 -5.42 1.48 -7.96
CA ASN A 148 -5.79 1.14 -6.58
C ASN A 148 -5.39 -0.29 -6.21
N ILE A 149 -5.59 -1.26 -7.09
CA ILE A 149 -5.17 -2.65 -6.85
C ILE A 149 -3.65 -2.74 -6.79
N ALA A 150 -2.95 -2.10 -7.71
CA ALA A 150 -1.50 -2.20 -7.84
C ALA A 150 -0.76 -1.52 -6.68
N SER A 151 -1.22 -0.35 -6.24
CA SER A 151 -0.55 0.45 -5.21
C SER A 151 -0.81 -0.05 -3.77
N THR A 152 -1.87 -0.85 -3.55
CA THR A 152 -2.27 -1.29 -2.20
C THR A 152 -1.86 -2.72 -1.85
N ASN A 153 -1.21 -3.44 -2.76
CA ASN A 153 -0.82 -4.83 -2.55
C ASN A 153 0.69 -4.98 -2.39
N LYS A 154 1.15 -5.13 -1.13
CA LYS A 154 2.58 -5.26 -0.82
C LYS A 154 3.23 -6.53 -1.36
N PHE A 155 2.49 -7.64 -1.46
CA PHE A 155 3.06 -8.94 -1.85
C PHE A 155 3.39 -9.05 -3.34
N TYR A 156 2.68 -8.29 -4.16
CA TYR A 156 2.85 -8.28 -5.61
C TYR A 156 3.36 -6.92 -6.12
N ALA A 157 3.87 -6.06 -5.23
CA ALA A 157 4.27 -4.69 -5.56
C ALA A 157 5.24 -4.62 -6.75
N GLU A 158 6.22 -5.53 -6.83
CA GLU A 158 7.16 -5.59 -7.95
C GLU A 158 6.48 -5.96 -9.28
N LEU A 159 5.65 -7.01 -9.29
CA LEU A 159 4.92 -7.43 -10.49
C LEU A 159 3.92 -6.36 -10.95
N TYR A 160 3.26 -5.72 -9.99
CA TYR A 160 2.29 -4.67 -10.28
C TYR A 160 2.97 -3.37 -10.72
N ALA A 161 4.15 -3.06 -10.22
CA ALA A 161 4.95 -1.94 -10.74
C ALA A 161 5.41 -2.20 -12.18
N ASN A 162 5.75 -3.45 -12.52
CA ASN A 162 6.05 -3.84 -13.90
C ASN A 162 4.83 -3.62 -14.80
N LEU A 163 3.69 -4.20 -14.42
CA LEU A 163 2.41 -4.03 -15.13
C LEU A 163 2.07 -2.56 -15.33
N TYR A 164 2.11 -1.78 -14.25
CA TYR A 164 1.75 -0.36 -14.31
C TYR A 164 2.71 0.45 -15.18
N GLY A 165 4.02 0.14 -15.11
CA GLY A 165 5.03 0.74 -15.98
C GLY A 165 4.77 0.52 -17.47
N GLU A 166 4.36 -0.68 -17.87
CA GLU A 166 3.99 -0.97 -19.27
C GLU A 166 2.69 -0.25 -19.68
N LEU A 167 1.73 -0.16 -18.77
CA LEU A 167 0.49 0.58 -19.01
C LEU A 167 0.74 2.09 -19.18
N THR A 168 1.69 2.68 -18.43
CA THR A 168 2.07 4.10 -18.62
C THR A 168 2.70 4.38 -19.97
N GLN A 169 3.37 3.40 -20.58
CA GLN A 169 3.93 3.53 -21.93
C GLN A 169 2.84 3.42 -23.01
N SER A 170 1.77 2.69 -22.74
CA SER A 170 0.70 2.43 -23.69
C SER A 170 -0.40 3.50 -23.67
N TYR A 171 -0.68 4.09 -22.49
CA TYR A 171 -1.78 5.03 -22.29
C TYR A 171 -1.36 6.17 -21.34
N SER A 172 -1.44 7.43 -21.80
CA SER A 172 -1.05 8.62 -21.02
C SER A 172 -1.83 8.80 -19.73
N ILE A 173 -3.08 8.34 -19.69
CA ILE A 173 -3.94 8.44 -18.50
C ILE A 173 -3.33 7.77 -17.25
N PHE A 174 -2.59 6.67 -17.42
CA PHE A 174 -1.92 6.01 -16.29
C PHE A 174 -0.78 6.88 -15.73
N GLN A 175 -0.07 7.61 -16.61
CA GLN A 175 0.94 8.56 -16.19
C GLN A 175 0.34 9.75 -15.44
N GLU A 176 -0.79 10.28 -15.91
CA GLU A 176 -1.51 11.39 -15.26
C GLU A 176 -1.99 11.01 -13.85
N ILE A 177 -2.60 9.83 -13.70
CA ILE A 177 -3.03 9.30 -12.40
C ILE A 177 -1.82 9.14 -11.46
N LEU A 178 -0.72 8.59 -11.94
CA LEU A 178 0.50 8.42 -11.15
C LEU A 178 1.07 9.77 -10.68
N GLN A 179 1.13 10.78 -11.54
CA GLN A 179 1.63 12.12 -11.18
C GLN A 179 0.73 12.79 -10.13
N THR A 180 -0.59 12.72 -10.33
CA THR A 180 -1.57 13.24 -9.36
C THR A 180 -1.40 12.56 -8.01
N PHE A 181 -1.28 11.23 -8.00
CA PHE A 181 -1.09 10.46 -6.78
C PHE A 181 0.21 10.82 -6.06
N LEU A 182 1.34 10.92 -6.77
CA LEU A 182 2.62 11.27 -6.17
C LEU A 182 2.61 12.65 -5.50
N SER A 183 1.81 13.60 -6.03
CA SER A 183 1.66 14.93 -5.43
C SER A 183 0.90 14.90 -4.08
N THR A 184 0.00 13.94 -3.89
CA THR A 184 -0.82 13.82 -2.69
C THR A 184 -0.29 12.81 -1.67
N TYR A 185 0.62 11.92 -2.07
CA TYR A 185 1.10 10.85 -1.21
C TYR A 185 1.78 11.35 0.07
N VAL A 186 2.58 12.42 -0.01
CA VAL A 186 3.22 13.04 1.15
C VAL A 186 2.16 13.58 2.14
N SER A 187 1.09 14.17 1.62
CA SER A 187 0.01 14.68 2.48
C SER A 187 -0.70 13.58 3.25
N SER A 188 -0.81 12.37 2.67
CA SER A 188 -1.45 11.23 3.33
C SER A 188 -0.75 10.79 4.63
N VAL A 189 0.52 11.11 4.78
CA VAL A 189 1.30 10.82 5.99
C VAL A 189 0.92 11.74 7.14
N LYS A 190 0.52 12.98 6.85
CA LYS A 190 0.01 13.92 7.86
C LYS A 190 -1.35 13.50 8.42
N GLU A 191 -2.06 12.61 7.72
CA GLU A 191 -3.35 12.03 8.12
C GLU A 191 -3.19 10.80 9.03
N ILE A 192 -1.95 10.42 9.39
CA ILE A 192 -1.72 9.36 10.36
C ILE A 192 -2.12 9.89 11.74
N HIS A 193 -3.19 9.33 12.29
CA HIS A 193 -3.66 9.62 13.65
C HIS A 193 -3.89 8.30 14.37
N TYR A 194 -3.12 8.09 15.44
CA TYR A 194 -3.30 6.91 16.28
C TYR A 194 -4.67 6.91 16.95
N ILE A 195 -5.29 5.75 16.98
CA ILE A 195 -6.57 5.52 17.66
C ILE A 195 -6.35 4.39 18.66
N ASP A 196 -6.66 4.66 19.93
CA ASP A 196 -6.54 3.67 20.99
C ASP A 196 -7.59 2.56 20.81
N PRO A 197 -7.19 1.28 20.72
CA PRO A 197 -8.13 0.15 20.56
C PRO A 197 -9.11 0.01 21.73
N ASP A 198 -8.72 0.43 22.95
CA ASP A 198 -9.60 0.36 24.13
C ASP A 198 -10.70 1.44 24.08
N VAL A 199 -10.47 2.53 23.32
CA VAL A 199 -11.45 3.61 23.13
C VAL A 199 -12.32 3.36 21.91
N ASN A 200 -11.70 2.97 20.77
CA ASN A 200 -12.40 2.73 19.50
C ASN A 200 -11.71 1.65 18.68
N TYR A 201 -12.13 0.40 18.89
CA TYR A 201 -11.54 -0.76 18.22
C TYR A 201 -11.72 -0.73 16.69
N GLU A 202 -12.88 -0.33 16.18
CA GLU A 202 -13.14 -0.23 14.74
C GLU A 202 -12.25 0.84 14.10
N GLY A 203 -12.14 2.00 14.73
CA GLY A 203 -11.23 3.06 14.31
C GLY A 203 -9.78 2.60 14.32
N TYR A 204 -9.35 1.84 15.32
CA TYR A 204 -8.02 1.24 15.37
C TYR A 204 -7.77 0.26 14.22
N CYS A 205 -8.73 -0.63 13.92
CA CYS A 205 -8.61 -1.54 12.79
C CYS A 205 -8.47 -0.79 11.45
N ASN A 206 -9.21 0.32 11.29
CA ASN A 206 -9.08 1.17 10.11
C ASN A 206 -7.72 1.89 10.05
N TYR A 207 -7.23 2.39 11.19
CA TYR A 207 -5.89 2.98 11.30
C TYR A 207 -4.80 1.99 10.85
N ILE A 208 -4.82 0.75 11.33
CA ILE A 208 -3.86 -0.29 10.92
C ILE A 208 -3.96 -0.56 9.42
N LYS A 209 -5.18 -0.73 8.89
CA LYS A 209 -5.41 -0.97 7.46
C LYS A 209 -4.87 0.16 6.58
N GLN A 210 -5.09 1.42 6.98
CA GLN A 210 -4.57 2.57 6.24
C GLN A 210 -3.03 2.62 6.27
N ASN A 211 -2.40 2.30 7.39
CA ASN A 211 -0.94 2.23 7.48
C ASN A 211 -0.37 1.10 6.62
N ASP A 212 -1.04 -0.06 6.55
CA ASP A 212 -0.64 -1.13 5.65
C ASP A 212 -0.74 -0.73 4.18
N VAL A 213 -1.77 0.04 3.81
CA VAL A 213 -1.90 0.63 2.47
C VAL A 213 -0.75 1.59 2.19
N ARG A 214 -0.40 2.51 3.12
CA ARG A 214 0.72 3.44 2.94
C ARG A 214 2.06 2.72 2.74
N LYS A 215 2.30 1.65 3.51
CA LYS A 215 3.49 0.80 3.37
C LYS A 215 3.52 0.06 2.02
N ALA A 216 2.40 -0.52 1.61
CA ALA A 216 2.29 -1.16 0.29
C ALA A 216 2.57 -0.17 -0.85
N THR A 217 2.04 1.03 -0.73
CA THR A 217 2.27 2.12 -1.67
C THR A 217 3.74 2.55 -1.72
N ALA A 218 4.44 2.60 -0.58
CA ALA A 218 5.88 2.89 -0.55
C ALA A 218 6.67 1.85 -1.35
N LEU A 219 6.35 0.57 -1.20
CA LEU A 219 6.97 -0.51 -1.98
C LEU A 219 6.68 -0.34 -3.48
N PHE A 220 5.43 -0.08 -3.84
CA PHE A 220 5.02 0.14 -5.23
C PHE A 220 5.77 1.32 -5.87
N ILE A 221 5.88 2.47 -5.18
CA ILE A 221 6.66 3.63 -5.63
C ILE A 221 8.14 3.23 -5.83
N THR A 222 8.74 2.52 -4.88
CA THR A 222 10.14 2.09 -4.97
C THR A 222 10.38 1.21 -6.19
N TYR A 223 9.48 0.26 -6.48
CA TYR A 223 9.60 -0.58 -7.66
C TYR A 223 9.35 0.18 -8.97
N LEU A 224 8.46 1.19 -8.98
CA LEU A 224 8.30 2.08 -10.15
C LEU A 224 9.58 2.90 -10.42
N VAL A 225 10.30 3.31 -9.36
CA VAL A 225 11.60 3.98 -9.51
C VAL A 225 12.66 3.00 -10.04
N LYS A 226 12.74 1.77 -9.51
CA LYS A 226 13.63 0.72 -10.06
C LYS A 226 13.38 0.46 -11.54
N ARG A 227 12.13 0.56 -11.99
CA ARG A 227 11.71 0.42 -13.40
C ARG A 227 11.88 1.71 -14.22
N LYS A 228 12.38 2.79 -13.62
CA LYS A 228 12.55 4.10 -14.27
C LYS A 228 11.26 4.75 -14.77
N VAL A 229 10.11 4.32 -14.24
CA VAL A 229 8.79 4.94 -14.49
C VAL A 229 8.69 6.25 -13.72
N ILE A 230 9.24 6.30 -12.51
CA ILE A 230 9.36 7.49 -11.67
C ILE A 230 10.85 7.87 -11.60
N PRO A 231 11.22 9.14 -11.85
CA PRO A 231 12.58 9.61 -11.67
C PRO A 231 13.02 9.48 -10.19
N VAL A 232 14.27 9.10 -9.96
CA VAL A 232 14.85 8.92 -8.61
C VAL A 232 14.68 10.17 -7.74
N ILE A 233 14.85 11.36 -8.32
CA ILE A 233 14.69 12.62 -7.60
C ILE A 233 13.32 12.78 -6.94
N ARG A 234 12.26 12.21 -7.52
CA ARG A 234 10.93 12.22 -6.89
C ARG A 234 10.90 11.39 -5.61
N LEU A 235 11.55 10.21 -5.59
CA LEU A 235 11.67 9.39 -4.39
C LEU A 235 12.51 10.09 -3.32
N LEU A 236 13.64 10.71 -3.69
CA LEU A 236 14.47 11.47 -2.75
C LEU A 236 13.67 12.61 -2.11
N ASN A 237 12.88 13.35 -2.88
CA ASN A 237 12.02 14.41 -2.36
C ASN A 237 10.92 13.88 -1.41
N ILE A 238 10.33 12.73 -1.70
CA ILE A 238 9.36 12.07 -0.80
C ILE A 238 10.04 11.70 0.52
N ILE A 239 11.24 11.14 0.48
CA ILE A 239 12.00 10.76 1.68
C ILE A 239 12.31 12.00 2.53
N VAL A 240 12.78 13.11 1.91
CA VAL A 240 13.03 14.37 2.62
C VAL A 240 11.77 14.87 3.31
N ALA A 241 10.65 14.91 2.59
CA ALA A 241 9.39 15.37 3.17
C ALA A 241 8.93 14.51 4.36
N PHE A 242 9.10 13.18 4.29
CA PHE A 242 8.79 12.28 5.41
C PHE A 242 9.73 12.50 6.59
N GLN A 243 11.02 12.72 6.33
CA GLN A 243 11.99 13.06 7.36
C GLN A 243 11.64 14.38 8.05
N ASP A 244 11.19 15.39 7.31
CA ASP A 244 10.82 16.70 7.87
C ASP A 244 9.56 16.59 8.74
N ILE A 245 8.54 15.84 8.31
CA ILE A 245 7.36 15.54 9.12
C ILE A 245 7.77 14.79 10.40
N SER A 246 8.63 13.78 10.29
CA SER A 246 9.12 13.02 11.44
C SER A 246 9.88 13.91 12.43
N LYS A 247 10.75 14.82 11.94
CA LYS A 247 11.47 15.80 12.78
C LYS A 247 10.52 16.73 13.52
N GLN A 248 9.45 17.18 12.87
CA GLN A 248 8.44 17.98 13.53
C GLN A 248 7.74 17.18 14.62
N TYR A 249 7.28 15.97 14.30
CA TYR A 249 6.47 15.16 15.23
C TYR A 249 7.23 14.66 16.46
N ILE A 250 8.55 14.41 16.37
CA ILE A 250 9.33 14.02 17.55
C ILE A 250 9.40 15.12 18.62
N GLU A 251 9.21 16.41 18.26
CA GLU A 251 9.17 17.55 19.19
C GLU A 251 7.78 17.77 19.79
N GLU A 252 6.72 17.20 19.21
CA GLU A 252 5.35 17.27 19.69
C GLU A 252 5.08 16.17 20.73
N GLU A 253 4.12 16.37 21.63
CA GLU A 253 3.68 15.33 22.57
C GLU A 253 2.64 14.42 21.91
N ASN A 254 2.59 13.14 22.35
CA ASN A 254 1.60 12.16 21.93
C ASN A 254 1.62 11.79 20.42
N ARG A 255 2.82 11.88 19.77
CA ARG A 255 3.03 11.51 18.36
C ARG A 255 3.87 10.27 18.16
N VAL A 256 4.09 9.48 19.21
CA VAL A 256 4.98 8.29 19.17
C VAL A 256 4.56 7.31 18.09
N ASN A 257 3.27 7.01 17.97
CA ASN A 257 2.78 6.02 17.02
C ASN A 257 2.86 6.54 15.57
N GLU A 258 2.60 7.81 15.35
CA GLU A 258 2.74 8.46 14.05
C GLU A 258 4.21 8.46 13.59
N VAL A 259 5.13 8.78 14.50
CA VAL A 259 6.58 8.75 14.22
C VAL A 259 7.04 7.33 13.90
N ASP A 260 6.59 6.34 14.65
CA ASP A 260 6.91 4.93 14.40
C ASP A 260 6.43 4.49 13.01
N GLU A 261 5.20 4.85 12.61
CA GLU A 261 4.66 4.50 11.29
C GLU A 261 5.40 5.20 10.13
N ILE A 262 5.73 6.49 10.28
CA ILE A 262 6.53 7.23 9.30
C ILE A 262 7.92 6.58 9.16
N THR A 263 8.53 6.21 10.28
CA THR A 263 9.85 5.58 10.30
C THR A 263 9.84 4.21 9.61
N GLU A 264 8.78 3.42 9.78
CA GLU A 264 8.61 2.16 9.04
C GLU A 264 8.52 2.37 7.53
N ILE A 265 7.83 3.42 7.08
CA ILE A 265 7.75 3.74 5.65
C ILE A 265 9.12 4.19 5.12
N LEU A 266 9.85 5.03 5.86
CA LEU A 266 11.22 5.44 5.51
C LEU A 266 12.15 4.23 5.40
N PHE A 267 12.07 3.32 6.36
CA PHE A 267 12.85 2.08 6.32
C PHE A 267 12.54 1.24 5.08
N LEU A 268 11.25 1.09 4.72
CA LEU A 268 10.86 0.34 3.52
C LEU A 268 11.44 0.97 2.25
N PHE A 269 11.42 2.31 2.12
CA PHE A 269 12.05 2.98 0.99
C PHE A 269 13.54 2.65 0.88
N LEU A 270 14.26 2.70 2.02
CA LEU A 270 15.71 2.48 2.04
C LEU A 270 16.08 1.02 1.82
N HIS A 271 15.41 0.11 2.51
CA HIS A 271 15.64 -1.32 2.39
C HIS A 271 15.38 -1.83 0.98
N GLU A 272 14.20 -1.57 0.44
CA GLU A 272 13.84 -2.00 -0.91
C GLU A 272 14.56 -1.18 -2.01
N GLY A 273 14.89 0.09 -1.71
CA GLY A 273 15.59 0.98 -2.61
C GLY A 273 17.12 0.89 -2.55
N LYS A 274 17.72 -0.04 -1.82
CA LYS A 274 19.17 -0.13 -1.58
C LYS A 274 20.00 0.07 -2.84
N THR A 275 19.69 -0.62 -3.93
CA THR A 275 20.40 -0.50 -5.21
C THR A 275 20.24 0.90 -5.83
N ILE A 276 19.08 1.54 -5.70
CA ILE A 276 18.87 2.91 -6.19
C ILE A 276 19.78 3.88 -5.44
N PHE A 277 19.86 3.74 -4.12
CA PHE A 277 20.63 4.67 -3.28
C PHE A 277 22.13 4.47 -3.37
N GLN A 278 22.61 3.29 -3.74
CA GLN A 278 24.02 3.07 -4.10
C GLN A 278 24.43 3.94 -5.29
N ASP A 279 23.56 4.08 -6.30
CA ASP A 279 23.78 4.96 -7.44
C ASP A 279 23.65 6.45 -7.09
N CYS A 280 22.92 6.77 -6.01
CA CYS A 280 22.67 8.14 -5.55
C CYS A 280 23.72 8.69 -4.57
N LYS A 281 24.77 7.93 -4.21
CA LYS A 281 25.78 8.37 -3.23
C LYS A 281 26.45 9.72 -3.58
N GLY A 282 26.47 10.09 -4.86
CA GLY A 282 26.97 11.38 -5.33
C GLY A 282 25.93 12.52 -5.34
N GLU A 283 24.67 12.20 -5.20
CA GLU A 283 23.59 13.19 -5.25
C GLU A 283 23.60 14.10 -4.02
N TRP A 284 23.48 15.42 -4.23
CA TRP A 284 23.53 16.42 -3.17
C TRP A 284 22.48 16.17 -2.07
N ILE A 285 21.23 15.89 -2.48
CA ILE A 285 20.11 15.62 -1.54
C ILE A 285 20.42 14.40 -0.68
N TRP A 286 20.95 13.32 -1.27
CA TRP A 286 21.32 12.12 -0.53
C TRP A 286 22.40 12.43 0.51
N LYS A 287 23.51 13.01 0.05
CA LYS A 287 24.73 13.22 0.86
C LYS A 287 24.56 14.26 1.96
N PHE A 288 23.84 15.35 1.68
CA PHE A 288 23.78 16.51 2.59
C PHE A 288 22.45 16.69 3.31
N VAL A 289 21.41 15.96 2.92
CA VAL A 289 20.09 16.06 3.56
C VAL A 289 19.67 14.72 4.16
N ILE A 290 19.50 13.68 3.34
CA ILE A 290 18.91 12.42 3.77
C ILE A 290 19.82 11.66 4.74
N LEU A 291 21.07 11.40 4.36
CA LEU A 291 22.02 10.63 5.15
C LEU A 291 22.33 11.28 6.52
N PRO A 292 22.69 12.59 6.60
CA PRO A 292 22.95 13.24 7.89
C PRO A 292 21.74 13.22 8.83
N ASN A 293 20.53 13.24 8.29
CA ASN A 293 19.33 13.12 9.09
C ASN A 293 19.18 11.71 9.70
N ILE A 294 19.38 10.67 8.90
CA ILE A 294 19.36 9.28 9.39
C ILE A 294 20.42 9.08 10.48
N GLU A 295 21.64 9.59 10.27
CA GLU A 295 22.72 9.54 11.26
C GLU A 295 22.38 10.28 12.55
N THR A 296 21.72 11.43 12.44
CA THR A 296 21.30 12.22 13.61
C THR A 296 20.24 11.48 14.42
N MET A 297 19.22 10.97 13.74
CA MET A 297 18.13 10.23 14.38
C MET A 297 18.59 8.93 15.04
N SER A 298 19.58 8.23 14.47
CA SER A 298 20.17 7.01 15.04
C SER A 298 20.99 7.22 16.31
N LYS A 299 21.47 8.45 16.56
CA LYS A 299 22.29 8.82 17.73
C LYS A 299 21.48 9.27 18.93
N TYR A 300 20.19 9.57 18.75
CA TYR A 300 19.32 9.94 19.87
C TYR A 300 19.15 8.79 20.86
N LYS A 301 18.85 9.16 22.10
CA LYS A 301 18.49 8.24 23.19
C LYS A 301 17.02 8.43 23.56
N LYS A 302 16.46 7.41 24.21
CA LYS A 302 15.10 7.53 24.77
C LYS A 302 15.03 8.69 25.73
N GLY A 303 14.11 9.62 25.50
CA GLY A 303 13.92 10.83 26.31
C GLY A 303 14.57 12.09 25.76
N ASP A 304 15.42 12.01 24.72
CA ASP A 304 16.01 13.20 24.08
C ASP A 304 14.94 14.04 23.36
N LYS A 305 13.87 13.40 22.91
CA LYS A 305 12.73 14.02 22.21
C LYS A 305 11.41 13.49 22.75
N LYS A 306 10.36 14.33 22.68
CA LYS A 306 9.05 14.06 23.29
C LYS A 306 8.35 12.81 22.75
N SER A 307 8.37 12.62 21.44
CA SER A 307 7.70 11.53 20.75
C SER A 307 8.66 10.59 20.01
N LEU A 308 9.87 10.41 20.56
CA LEU A 308 10.86 9.50 20.02
C LEU A 308 10.88 8.18 20.79
N SER A 309 10.44 7.09 20.18
CA SER A 309 10.45 5.76 20.78
C SER A 309 11.80 5.06 20.60
N THR A 310 12.07 4.06 21.44
CA THR A 310 13.22 3.15 21.26
C THR A 310 13.11 2.38 19.95
N ARG A 311 11.89 2.04 19.53
CA ARG A 311 11.62 1.37 18.25
C ARG A 311 12.06 2.23 17.06
N THR A 312 11.70 3.51 17.05
CA THR A 312 12.15 4.48 16.06
C THR A 312 13.68 4.57 16.00
N ILE A 313 14.36 4.70 17.15
CA ILE A 313 15.82 4.80 17.20
C ILE A 313 16.48 3.57 16.60
N PHE A 314 16.06 2.36 17.01
CA PHE A 314 16.61 1.12 16.45
C PHE A 314 16.35 1.00 14.94
N LYS A 315 15.19 1.43 14.48
CA LYS A 315 14.88 1.43 13.04
C LYS A 315 15.83 2.36 12.25
N TYR A 316 16.21 3.52 12.81
CA TYR A 316 17.22 4.38 12.19
C TYR A 316 18.62 3.76 12.24
N MET A 317 18.96 2.99 13.28
CA MET A 317 20.21 2.20 13.30
C MET A 317 20.20 1.11 12.22
N ASP A 318 19.07 0.43 12.02
CA ASP A 318 18.91 -0.54 10.92
C ASP A 318 19.11 0.14 9.55
N MET A 319 18.56 1.36 9.36
CA MET A 319 18.76 2.15 8.13
C MET A 319 20.25 2.44 7.88
N ILE A 320 21.02 2.79 8.92
CA ILE A 320 22.49 3.00 8.80
C ILE A 320 23.17 1.72 8.35
N SER A 321 22.81 0.57 8.92
CA SER A 321 23.37 -0.72 8.52
C SER A 321 23.08 -1.03 7.04
N GLU A 322 21.85 -0.79 6.58
CA GLU A 322 21.45 -1.03 5.18
C GLU A 322 22.18 -0.14 4.17
N ILE A 323 22.54 1.11 4.58
CA ILE A 323 23.21 2.09 3.71
C ILE A 323 24.72 1.84 3.68
N GLY A 324 25.29 1.31 4.78
CA GLY A 324 26.72 1.08 4.96
C GLY A 324 27.27 -0.09 4.16
N ASP A 325 26.42 -1.06 3.84
CA ASP A 325 26.72 -2.22 3.00
C ASP A 325 26.57 -1.89 1.51
#